data_4c8c7c510d745d9aacc94802957040e7
#
_entry.id   4c8c7c510d745d9aacc94802957040e7
#
_cell.length_a   1.000
_cell.length_b   1.000
_cell.length_c   1.000
_cell.angle_alpha   90.00
_cell.angle_beta   90.00
_cell.angle_gamma   90.00
#
_symmetry.space_group_name_H-M   'P 1'
#
loop_
_entity.id
_entity.type
_entity.pdbx_description
1 polymer ?
#
loop_
_entity_poly.entity_id
_entity_poly.type
_entity_poly.pdbx_seq_one_letter_code
_entity_poly.pdbx_strand_id
1 'polypeptide(L)'
;MNKNICIVYTHHKLGDLIWQLPYIKAISEHYNQSVDLILREKTQAKKILKNEKYINNINYNNFRKGIFYWIDVFKLVQIYNQNKYSHVYILDKVNKPAIAGKISGIKNIIGPGIGNQKKYLTTDIILNDNDWKLNYSEQSKKLLKLHKINLNNPYPQLNINIKEFNEINSDLLYKGKKIAFGVDSFEDYKMWYEEDFVKLAELLHKKNIFDYIYLICGPDKSHITKKIIEISKKDYFIDCSKKDLTGVITAIKNSQFYVGNNSGPLNLSAALGIESFGLIVNDAISELKYSKIQFITPKNYKDNTWIRDRKNMKTLTPDEVFNFLKDKMR
;
A
#
# COMPACT_ATOMS: atom_id res chain seq x y z
N MET A 1 30.73 12.89 -9.94
CA MET A 1 30.70 11.52 -9.35
C MET A 1 29.24 11.14 -9.14
N ASN A 2 28.80 10.03 -9.70
CA ASN A 2 27.46 9.51 -9.42
C ASN A 2 27.31 9.22 -7.92
N LYS A 3 26.25 9.72 -7.31
CA LYS A 3 25.97 9.50 -5.89
C LYS A 3 25.20 8.19 -5.77
N ASN A 4 25.76 7.16 -5.14
CA ASN A 4 25.00 5.93 -4.86
C ASN A 4 24.03 6.21 -3.70
N ILE A 5 22.73 6.15 -3.97
CA ILE A 5 21.67 6.51 -3.03
C ILE A 5 20.87 5.27 -2.67
N CYS A 6 20.70 5.07 -1.38
CA CYS A 6 19.84 4.03 -0.82
C CYS A 6 18.69 4.64 -0.06
N ILE A 7 17.49 4.10 -0.23
CA ILE A 7 16.29 4.43 0.55
C ILE A 7 15.87 3.20 1.34
N VAL A 8 15.68 3.38 2.64
CA VAL A 8 15.28 2.31 3.56
C VAL A 8 13.90 2.59 4.11
N TYR A 9 13.00 1.61 3.99
CA TYR A 9 11.68 1.63 4.59
C TYR A 9 11.37 0.28 5.22
N THR A 10 11.07 0.26 6.53
CA THR A 10 11.08 -1.00 7.30
C THR A 10 9.71 -1.61 7.56
N HIS A 11 8.64 -0.98 7.09
CA HIS A 11 7.29 -1.54 7.20
C HIS A 11 7.11 -2.78 6.31
N HIS A 12 6.25 -3.69 6.74
CA HIS A 12 6.05 -4.98 6.07
C HIS A 12 4.76 -5.06 5.25
N LYS A 13 3.84 -4.10 5.40
CA LYS A 13 2.57 -4.07 4.68
C LYS A 13 2.78 -3.45 3.29
N LEU A 14 2.20 -4.09 2.27
CA LEU A 14 2.26 -3.61 0.89
C LEU A 14 1.63 -2.22 0.73
N GLY A 15 0.48 -1.98 1.36
CA GLY A 15 -0.20 -0.67 1.31
C GLY A 15 0.67 0.47 1.83
N ASP A 16 1.39 0.23 2.94
CA ASP A 16 2.31 1.22 3.51
C ASP A 16 3.48 1.54 2.56
N LEU A 17 4.02 0.52 1.86
CA LEU A 17 5.05 0.72 0.83
C LEU A 17 4.50 1.54 -0.35
N ILE A 18 3.31 1.23 -0.82
CA ILE A 18 2.66 1.97 -1.92
C ILE A 18 2.58 3.46 -1.57
N TRP A 19 2.22 3.80 -0.35
CA TRP A 19 2.16 5.20 0.09
C TRP A 19 3.53 5.90 0.12
N GLN A 20 4.63 5.15 0.16
CA GLN A 20 5.98 5.73 0.13
C GLN A 20 6.52 5.95 -1.29
N LEU A 21 5.92 5.36 -2.32
CA LEU A 21 6.42 5.45 -3.71
C LEU A 21 6.60 6.90 -4.21
N PRO A 22 5.67 7.85 -3.96
CA PRO A 22 5.86 9.23 -4.36
C PRO A 22 7.13 9.87 -3.77
N TYR A 23 7.44 9.58 -2.51
CA TYR A 23 8.60 10.13 -1.81
C TYR A 23 9.90 9.49 -2.30
N ILE A 24 9.89 8.18 -2.56
CA ILE A 24 11.00 7.46 -3.17
C ILE A 24 11.31 8.04 -4.56
N LYS A 25 10.27 8.25 -5.37
CA LYS A 25 10.40 8.85 -6.70
C LYS A 25 10.93 10.28 -6.63
N ALA A 26 10.42 11.10 -5.71
CA ALA A 26 10.89 12.48 -5.52
C ALA A 26 12.38 12.55 -5.15
N ILE A 27 12.88 11.63 -4.32
CA ILE A 27 14.31 11.54 -3.99
C ILE A 27 15.12 11.17 -5.25
N SER A 28 14.67 10.18 -6.03
CA SER A 28 15.32 9.81 -7.30
C SER A 28 15.37 10.98 -8.28
N GLU A 29 14.27 11.71 -8.46
CA GLU A 29 14.16 12.90 -9.32
C GLU A 29 15.09 14.03 -8.85
N HIS A 30 15.16 14.29 -7.53
CA HIS A 30 16.06 15.30 -6.95
C HIS A 30 17.52 15.08 -7.30
N TYR A 31 17.96 13.83 -7.35
CA TYR A 31 19.32 13.46 -7.71
C TYR A 31 19.50 13.15 -9.20
N ASN A 32 18.43 13.19 -9.99
CA ASN A 32 18.40 12.83 -11.40
C ASN A 32 19.02 11.45 -11.69
N GLN A 33 18.74 10.47 -10.84
CA GLN A 33 19.21 9.09 -10.99
C GLN A 33 18.31 8.10 -10.28
N SER A 34 18.35 6.82 -10.69
CA SER A 34 17.65 5.73 -9.98
C SER A 34 18.30 5.46 -8.62
N VAL A 35 17.50 4.96 -7.68
CA VAL A 35 17.90 4.68 -6.29
C VAL A 35 17.77 3.20 -5.96
N ASP A 36 18.56 2.73 -5.00
CA ASP A 36 18.41 1.40 -4.44
C ASP A 36 17.45 1.43 -3.25
N LEU A 37 16.69 0.36 -3.08
CA LEU A 37 15.78 0.20 -1.95
C LEU A 37 16.24 -0.92 -1.02
N ILE A 38 16.04 -0.72 0.29
CA ILE A 38 16.11 -1.80 1.29
C ILE A 38 14.76 -1.87 2.00
N LEU A 39 14.09 -2.99 1.81
CA LEU A 39 12.72 -3.23 2.23
C LEU A 39 12.60 -4.55 2.99
N ARG A 40 11.41 -4.86 3.51
CA ARG A 40 11.08 -6.22 3.98
C ARG A 40 10.58 -7.08 2.83
N GLU A 41 10.98 -8.36 2.82
CA GLU A 41 10.55 -9.32 1.81
C GLU A 41 9.02 -9.49 1.72
N LYS A 42 8.34 -9.42 2.87
CA LYS A 42 6.86 -9.48 2.93
C LYS A 42 6.13 -8.43 2.07
N THR A 43 6.79 -7.34 1.69
CA THR A 43 6.23 -6.35 0.76
C THR A 43 6.12 -6.87 -0.67
N GLN A 44 6.82 -7.95 -1.02
CA GLN A 44 6.94 -8.49 -2.38
C GLN A 44 7.36 -7.45 -3.43
N ALA A 45 8.12 -6.42 -3.00
CA ALA A 45 8.44 -5.26 -3.80
C ALA A 45 9.10 -5.58 -5.15
N LYS A 46 9.98 -6.60 -5.22
CA LYS A 46 10.61 -7.03 -6.48
C LYS A 46 9.60 -7.43 -7.55
N LYS A 47 8.42 -7.97 -7.17
CA LYS A 47 7.37 -8.34 -8.12
C LYS A 47 6.68 -7.13 -8.73
N ILE A 48 6.43 -6.09 -7.94
CA ILE A 48 5.60 -4.94 -8.35
C ILE A 48 6.39 -3.73 -8.81
N LEU A 49 7.66 -3.59 -8.40
CA LEU A 49 8.48 -2.40 -8.68
C LEU A 49 9.52 -2.63 -9.79
N LYS A 50 9.58 -3.82 -10.41
CA LYS A 50 10.59 -4.14 -11.43
C LYS A 50 10.57 -3.23 -12.66
N ASN A 51 9.44 -2.60 -12.96
CA ASN A 51 9.28 -1.70 -14.11
C ASN A 51 9.42 -0.21 -13.74
N GLU A 52 9.72 0.11 -12.47
CA GLU A 52 9.87 1.48 -12.02
C GLU A 52 11.28 2.00 -12.33
N LYS A 53 11.39 2.85 -13.34
CA LYS A 53 12.67 3.38 -13.85
C LYS A 53 13.47 4.18 -12.79
N TYR A 54 12.80 4.68 -11.77
CA TYR A 54 13.45 5.41 -10.66
C TYR A 54 14.06 4.48 -9.60
N ILE A 55 13.88 3.16 -9.74
CA ILE A 55 14.47 2.14 -8.86
C ILE A 55 15.51 1.35 -9.64
N ASN A 56 16.72 1.25 -9.09
CA ASN A 56 17.83 0.48 -9.66
C ASN A 56 17.84 -0.95 -9.11
N ASN A 57 17.86 -1.10 -7.78
CA ASN A 57 17.91 -2.42 -7.15
C ASN A 57 17.09 -2.46 -5.86
N ILE A 58 16.62 -3.65 -5.49
CA ILE A 58 15.87 -3.90 -4.25
C ILE A 58 16.56 -5.00 -3.46
N ASN A 59 17.05 -4.64 -2.28
CA ASN A 59 17.59 -5.56 -1.28
C ASN A 59 16.57 -5.80 -0.17
N TYR A 60 16.63 -6.96 0.47
CA TYR A 60 15.75 -7.29 1.58
C TYR A 60 16.52 -7.41 2.90
N ASN A 61 15.91 -6.85 3.96
CA ASN A 61 16.33 -7.02 5.35
C ASN A 61 15.09 -7.26 6.23
N ASN A 62 15.22 -8.09 7.25
CA ASN A 62 14.07 -8.48 8.07
C ASN A 62 13.75 -7.48 9.19
N PHE A 63 14.71 -6.66 9.61
CA PHE A 63 14.56 -5.67 10.68
C PHE A 63 13.98 -6.28 12.00
N ARG A 64 14.43 -7.49 12.37
CA ARG A 64 13.99 -8.23 13.56
C ARG A 64 14.41 -7.55 14.85
N LYS A 65 13.75 -7.86 15.94
CA LYS A 65 14.07 -7.40 17.30
C LYS A 65 14.85 -8.47 18.08
N GLY A 66 15.23 -8.17 19.31
CA GLY A 66 15.89 -9.12 20.21
C GLY A 66 17.28 -9.55 19.73
N ILE A 67 17.63 -10.81 19.91
CA ILE A 67 18.95 -11.37 19.59
C ILE A 67 19.35 -11.20 18.12
N PHE A 68 18.37 -11.17 17.21
CA PHE A 68 18.62 -10.97 15.77
C PHE A 68 18.87 -9.49 15.38
N TYR A 69 18.83 -8.57 16.35
CA TYR A 69 18.97 -7.15 16.08
C TYR A 69 20.28 -6.83 15.36
N TRP A 70 21.40 -7.29 15.92
CA TRP A 70 22.73 -7.03 15.39
C TRP A 70 23.03 -7.79 14.12
N ILE A 71 22.47 -9.00 13.94
CA ILE A 71 22.58 -9.74 12.66
C ILE A 71 22.00 -8.90 11.53
N ASP A 72 20.83 -8.29 11.73
CA ASP A 72 20.19 -7.44 10.72
C ASP A 72 20.99 -6.13 10.50
N VAL A 73 21.60 -5.56 11.54
CA VAL A 73 22.51 -4.40 11.40
C VAL A 73 23.75 -4.76 10.58
N PHE A 74 24.44 -5.88 10.88
CA PHE A 74 25.62 -6.31 10.12
C PHE A 74 25.28 -6.64 8.66
N LYS A 75 24.13 -7.24 8.40
CA LYS A 75 23.63 -7.44 7.03
C LYS A 75 23.47 -6.11 6.29
N LEU A 76 22.94 -5.07 6.94
CA LEU A 76 22.86 -3.73 6.35
C LEU A 76 24.25 -3.15 6.08
N VAL A 77 25.20 -3.29 7.02
CA VAL A 77 26.59 -2.84 6.83
C VAL A 77 27.21 -3.51 5.60
N GLN A 78 27.02 -4.82 5.43
CA GLN A 78 27.50 -5.53 4.23
C GLN A 78 26.90 -4.96 2.94
N ILE A 79 25.57 -4.76 2.90
CA ILE A 79 24.87 -4.17 1.74
C ILE A 79 25.42 -2.76 1.47
N TYR A 80 25.62 -1.94 2.50
CA TYR A 80 26.09 -0.57 2.36
C TYR A 80 27.52 -0.50 1.82
N ASN A 81 28.42 -1.34 2.31
CA ASN A 81 29.82 -1.39 1.90
C ASN A 81 29.97 -1.94 0.47
N GLN A 82 29.20 -2.98 0.11
CA GLN A 82 29.20 -3.56 -1.24
C GLN A 82 28.77 -2.54 -2.30
N ASN A 83 27.75 -1.74 -2.00
CA ASN A 83 27.19 -0.77 -2.95
C ASN A 83 27.79 0.64 -2.80
N LYS A 84 28.68 0.87 -1.83
CA LYS A 84 29.39 2.14 -1.59
C LYS A 84 28.44 3.35 -1.57
N TYR A 85 27.35 3.26 -0.82
CA TYR A 85 26.35 4.34 -0.74
C TYR A 85 26.97 5.61 -0.15
N SER A 86 26.70 6.74 -0.79
CA SER A 86 27.05 8.07 -0.29
C SER A 86 25.91 8.71 0.51
N HIS A 87 24.66 8.29 0.22
CA HIS A 87 23.44 8.78 0.86
C HIS A 87 22.54 7.61 1.26
N VAL A 88 22.04 7.66 2.49
CA VAL A 88 20.99 6.76 2.97
C VAL A 88 19.81 7.58 3.50
N TYR A 89 18.68 7.46 2.86
CA TYR A 89 17.40 8.01 3.32
C TYR A 89 16.61 6.96 4.09
N ILE A 90 16.13 7.29 5.27
CA ILE A 90 15.31 6.42 6.11
C ILE A 90 13.93 7.06 6.21
N LEU A 91 12.89 6.38 5.71
CA LEU A 91 11.53 6.92 5.63
C LEU A 91 10.64 6.51 6.82
N ASP A 92 11.24 6.03 7.91
CA ASP A 92 10.54 5.69 9.14
C ASP A 92 11.44 5.89 10.37
N LYS A 93 10.88 5.63 11.58
CA LYS A 93 11.55 5.88 12.86
C LYS A 93 12.57 4.84 13.31
N VAL A 94 12.83 3.79 12.50
CA VAL A 94 13.71 2.69 12.90
C VAL A 94 15.17 3.13 12.84
N ASN A 95 15.92 2.89 13.91
CA ASN A 95 17.30 3.36 14.05
C ASN A 95 18.36 2.42 13.44
N LYS A 96 18.05 1.13 13.18
CA LYS A 96 19.02 0.18 12.63
C LYS A 96 19.69 0.64 11.34
N PRO A 97 18.97 1.17 10.34
CA PRO A 97 19.61 1.67 9.11
C PRO A 97 20.59 2.81 9.39
N ALA A 98 20.27 3.68 10.34
CA ALA A 98 21.16 4.78 10.72
C ALA A 98 22.42 4.27 11.44
N ILE A 99 22.29 3.30 12.35
CA ILE A 99 23.40 2.65 13.03
C ILE A 99 24.33 1.98 11.98
N ALA A 100 23.77 1.19 11.08
CA ALA A 100 24.54 0.55 10.01
C ALA A 100 25.24 1.56 9.13
N GLY A 101 24.60 2.70 8.83
CA GLY A 101 25.19 3.80 8.07
C GLY A 101 26.42 4.42 8.78
N LYS A 102 26.34 4.64 10.09
CA LYS A 102 27.48 5.13 10.89
C LYS A 102 28.64 4.14 10.89
N ILE A 103 28.35 2.84 11.08
CA ILE A 103 29.38 1.79 11.05
C ILE A 103 30.06 1.72 9.68
N SER A 104 29.30 1.90 8.60
CA SER A 104 29.80 1.90 7.22
C SER A 104 30.47 3.22 6.79
N GLY A 105 30.54 4.22 7.65
CA GLY A 105 31.15 5.52 7.32
C GLY A 105 30.39 6.34 6.28
N ILE A 106 29.06 6.14 6.14
CA ILE A 106 28.23 6.88 5.18
C ILE A 106 28.16 8.35 5.57
N LYS A 107 28.46 9.24 4.62
CA LYS A 107 28.54 10.69 4.85
C LYS A 107 27.16 11.34 5.07
N ASN A 108 26.14 10.86 4.37
CA ASN A 108 24.79 11.45 4.41
C ASN A 108 23.76 10.42 4.86
N ILE A 109 23.43 10.41 6.15
CA ILE A 109 22.41 9.58 6.75
C ILE A 109 21.27 10.50 7.15
N ILE A 110 20.15 10.41 6.42
CA ILE A 110 18.99 11.31 6.51
C ILE A 110 17.79 10.49 6.97
N GLY A 111 17.03 11.02 7.92
CA GLY A 111 15.83 10.37 8.43
C GLY A 111 15.01 11.30 9.31
N PRO A 112 13.82 10.87 9.77
CA PRO A 112 12.94 11.70 10.58
C PRO A 112 13.53 12.11 11.94
N GLY A 113 14.56 11.44 12.43
CA GLY A 113 15.20 11.78 13.70
C GLY A 113 14.41 11.40 14.95
N ILE A 114 13.41 10.54 14.83
CA ILE A 114 12.50 10.16 15.93
C ILE A 114 13.22 9.29 16.95
N GLY A 115 13.12 9.70 18.22
CA GLY A 115 13.69 8.95 19.34
C GLY A 115 15.23 8.83 19.26
N ASN A 116 15.76 7.63 19.44
CA ASN A 116 17.20 7.38 19.39
C ASN A 116 17.79 7.45 17.98
N GLN A 117 16.97 7.51 16.93
CA GLN A 117 17.48 7.57 15.55
C GLN A 117 18.34 8.81 15.32
N LYS A 118 17.98 9.98 15.90
CA LYS A 118 18.70 11.25 15.77
C LYS A 118 20.19 11.15 16.10
N LYS A 119 20.59 10.29 17.03
CA LYS A 119 22.00 10.10 17.44
C LYS A 119 22.90 9.54 16.34
N TYR A 120 22.31 8.90 15.32
CA TYR A 120 23.00 8.20 14.25
C TYR A 120 22.83 8.88 12.89
N LEU A 121 22.04 9.94 12.79
CA LEU A 121 21.95 10.75 11.58
C LEU A 121 23.20 11.63 11.44
N THR A 122 23.47 12.10 10.22
CA THR A 122 24.58 13.02 9.91
C THR A 122 24.11 14.45 9.66
N THR A 123 22.85 14.74 9.95
CA THR A 123 22.21 16.05 9.79
C THR A 123 21.30 16.34 10.99
N ASP A 124 21.22 17.61 11.38
CA ASP A 124 20.28 18.11 12.37
C ASP A 124 18.96 18.56 11.75
N ILE A 125 18.82 18.44 10.42
CA ILE A 125 17.56 18.72 9.70
C ILE A 125 16.66 17.50 9.85
N ILE A 126 15.84 17.50 10.90
CA ILE A 126 14.95 16.41 11.32
C ILE A 126 13.54 16.92 11.60
N LEU A 127 12.60 16.03 11.77
CA LEU A 127 11.23 16.36 12.19
C LEU A 127 11.20 16.86 13.64
N ASN A 128 10.28 17.77 13.94
CA ASN A 128 10.03 18.21 15.31
C ASN A 128 9.09 17.26 16.07
N ASP A 129 8.94 17.45 17.37
CA ASP A 129 8.16 16.56 18.24
C ASP A 129 6.67 16.49 17.86
N ASN A 130 6.09 17.55 17.31
CA ASN A 130 4.71 17.56 16.86
C ASN A 130 4.53 16.71 15.60
N ASP A 131 5.56 16.64 14.75
CA ASP A 131 5.54 15.87 13.51
C ASP A 131 5.60 14.36 13.76
N TRP A 132 6.07 13.93 14.93
CA TRP A 132 6.16 12.51 15.27
C TRP A 132 4.80 11.82 15.42
N LYS A 133 3.73 12.59 15.66
CA LYS A 133 2.35 12.10 15.75
C LYS A 133 1.69 11.88 14.39
N LEU A 134 2.29 12.40 13.33
CA LEU A 134 1.79 12.25 11.97
C LEU A 134 1.97 10.81 11.48
N ASN A 135 1.13 10.41 10.52
CA ASN A 135 1.36 9.15 9.82
C ASN A 135 2.64 9.21 8.95
N TYR A 136 3.12 8.05 8.52
CA TYR A 136 4.40 7.94 7.83
C TYR A 136 4.47 8.70 6.50
N SER A 137 3.34 8.85 5.78
CA SER A 137 3.31 9.63 4.55
C SER A 137 3.52 11.12 4.82
N GLU A 138 2.84 11.69 5.82
CA GLU A 138 3.06 13.09 6.20
C GLU A 138 4.45 13.32 6.78
N GLN A 139 4.98 12.36 7.56
CA GLN A 139 6.37 12.42 8.03
C GLN A 139 7.35 12.48 6.86
N SER A 140 7.19 11.59 5.86
CA SER A 140 8.04 11.59 4.66
C SER A 140 7.90 12.88 3.86
N LYS A 141 6.68 13.38 3.65
CA LYS A 141 6.42 14.65 2.98
C LYS A 141 7.12 15.83 3.66
N LYS A 142 7.03 15.93 4.98
CA LYS A 142 7.69 16.97 5.76
C LYS A 142 9.21 16.83 5.71
N LEU A 143 9.73 15.60 5.83
CA LEU A 143 11.17 15.34 5.72
C LEU A 143 11.72 15.81 4.36
N LEU A 144 11.06 15.47 3.26
CA LEU A 144 11.45 15.92 1.93
C LEU A 144 11.45 17.45 1.83
N LYS A 145 10.40 18.10 2.34
CA LYS A 145 10.31 19.57 2.36
C LYS A 145 11.46 20.22 3.13
N LEU A 146 11.83 19.70 4.30
CA LEU A 146 12.96 20.19 5.10
C LEU A 146 14.28 20.08 4.33
N HIS A 147 14.45 19.00 3.57
CA HIS A 147 15.63 18.77 2.72
C HIS A 147 15.52 19.39 1.32
N LYS A 148 14.54 20.28 1.09
CA LYS A 148 14.31 21.01 -0.18
C LYS A 148 14.15 20.07 -1.40
N ILE A 149 13.56 18.88 -1.17
CA ILE A 149 13.23 17.92 -2.21
C ILE A 149 11.78 18.15 -2.65
N ASN A 150 11.59 18.48 -3.94
CA ASN A 150 10.29 18.75 -4.50
C ASN A 150 9.47 17.45 -4.66
N LEU A 151 8.20 17.49 -4.26
CA LEU A 151 7.23 16.43 -4.46
C LEU A 151 6.27 16.83 -5.58
N ASN A 152 6.59 16.45 -6.82
CA ASN A 152 5.81 16.84 -8.01
C ASN A 152 4.44 16.16 -8.07
N ASN A 153 4.36 14.89 -7.68
CA ASN A 153 3.12 14.12 -7.63
C ASN A 153 3.03 13.40 -6.27
N PRO A 154 2.06 13.75 -5.43
CA PRO A 154 1.91 13.12 -4.11
C PRO A 154 1.19 11.76 -4.16
N TYR A 155 0.64 11.36 -5.31
CA TYR A 155 -0.15 10.13 -5.43
C TYR A 155 0.69 8.96 -5.91
N PRO A 156 0.59 7.78 -5.25
CA PRO A 156 1.25 6.57 -5.69
C PRO A 156 0.80 6.14 -7.10
N GLN A 157 1.76 5.69 -7.88
CA GLN A 157 1.54 5.09 -9.20
C GLN A 157 2.43 3.87 -9.34
N LEU A 158 1.92 2.83 -9.99
CA LEU A 158 2.64 1.60 -10.29
C LEU A 158 2.63 1.31 -11.78
N ASN A 159 3.81 1.09 -12.35
CA ASN A 159 3.99 0.69 -13.73
C ASN A 159 4.14 -0.83 -13.83
N ILE A 160 3.05 -1.49 -14.22
CA ILE A 160 3.00 -2.95 -14.33
C ILE A 160 2.95 -3.37 -15.80
N ASN A 161 3.76 -4.36 -16.17
CA ASN A 161 3.59 -5.05 -17.46
C ASN A 161 2.40 -6.03 -17.35
N ILE A 162 1.21 -5.51 -17.62
CA ILE A 162 -0.02 -6.32 -17.47
C ILE A 162 -0.06 -7.51 -18.44
N LYS A 163 0.58 -7.45 -19.59
CA LYS A 163 0.63 -8.59 -20.54
C LYS A 163 1.29 -9.79 -19.88
N GLU A 164 2.46 -9.62 -19.29
CA GLU A 164 3.17 -10.69 -18.57
C GLU A 164 2.32 -11.28 -17.43
N PHE A 165 1.64 -10.44 -16.67
CA PHE A 165 0.80 -10.90 -15.55
C PHE A 165 -0.46 -11.63 -16.04
N ASN A 166 -1.04 -11.21 -17.18
CA ASN A 166 -2.16 -11.87 -17.81
C ASN A 166 -1.76 -13.25 -18.38
N GLU A 167 -0.57 -13.38 -18.92
CA GLU A 167 -0.04 -14.68 -19.40
C GLU A 167 0.09 -15.68 -18.23
N ILE A 168 0.64 -15.24 -17.10
CA ILE A 168 0.81 -16.08 -15.89
C ILE A 168 -0.55 -16.47 -15.29
N ASN A 169 -1.55 -15.58 -15.34
CA ASN A 169 -2.85 -15.74 -14.71
C ASN A 169 -3.99 -15.76 -15.75
N SER A 170 -3.81 -16.51 -16.84
CA SER A 170 -4.77 -16.59 -17.95
C SER A 170 -6.16 -17.11 -17.52
N ASP A 171 -6.22 -17.90 -16.46
CA ASP A 171 -7.45 -18.39 -15.84
C ASP A 171 -8.31 -17.29 -15.20
N LEU A 172 -7.78 -16.07 -15.04
CA LEU A 172 -8.53 -14.88 -14.59
C LEU A 172 -9.03 -14.00 -15.75
N LEU A 173 -8.81 -14.39 -16.99
CA LEU A 173 -9.15 -13.59 -18.19
C LEU A 173 -10.55 -13.93 -18.71
N TYR A 174 -11.58 -13.72 -17.88
CA TYR A 174 -12.97 -13.90 -18.28
C TYR A 174 -13.39 -12.89 -19.37
N LYS A 175 -14.28 -13.29 -20.27
CA LYS A 175 -14.90 -12.36 -21.23
C LYS A 175 -16.00 -11.55 -20.53
N GLY A 176 -16.18 -10.30 -20.95
CA GLY A 176 -17.21 -9.41 -20.38
C GLY A 176 -16.69 -8.41 -19.36
N LYS A 177 -17.60 -7.71 -18.70
CA LYS A 177 -17.36 -6.66 -17.71
C LYS A 177 -16.96 -7.29 -16.36
N LYS A 178 -15.92 -6.83 -15.77
CA LYS A 178 -15.45 -7.32 -14.46
C LYS A 178 -15.27 -6.19 -13.46
N ILE A 179 -15.58 -6.47 -12.22
CA ILE A 179 -15.29 -5.59 -11.07
C ILE A 179 -14.53 -6.36 -10.00
N ALA A 180 -13.84 -5.67 -9.12
CA ALA A 180 -13.14 -6.29 -8.01
C ALA A 180 -13.73 -5.86 -6.67
N PHE A 181 -14.01 -6.83 -5.79
CA PHE A 181 -14.37 -6.59 -4.40
C PHE A 181 -13.23 -6.96 -3.47
N GLY A 182 -12.74 -6.01 -2.68
CA GLY A 182 -11.76 -6.24 -1.61
C GLY A 182 -12.47 -6.54 -0.31
N VAL A 183 -12.64 -7.83 -0.03
CA VAL A 183 -13.55 -8.28 1.03
C VAL A 183 -12.89 -8.46 2.39
N ASP A 184 -11.56 -8.38 2.48
CA ASP A 184 -10.82 -8.48 3.73
C ASP A 184 -10.12 -7.18 4.15
N SER A 185 -9.67 -7.16 5.39
CA SER A 185 -8.71 -6.21 5.95
C SER A 185 -7.90 -6.91 7.03
N PHE A 186 -6.70 -6.38 7.34
CA PHE A 186 -5.89 -6.89 8.45
C PHE A 186 -6.62 -6.74 9.79
N GLU A 187 -7.29 -5.61 9.98
CA GLU A 187 -8.10 -5.32 11.17
C GLU A 187 -9.57 -5.68 10.91
N ASP A 188 -10.12 -6.61 11.70
CA ASP A 188 -11.49 -7.11 11.53
C ASP A 188 -12.56 -6.00 11.66
N TYR A 189 -12.31 -5.00 12.50
CA TYR A 189 -13.25 -3.88 12.67
C TYR A 189 -13.41 -2.98 11.43
N LYS A 190 -12.56 -3.17 10.40
CA LYS A 190 -12.65 -2.47 9.11
C LYS A 190 -13.38 -3.29 8.04
N MET A 191 -13.78 -4.52 8.36
CA MET A 191 -14.37 -5.43 7.38
C MET A 191 -15.88 -5.28 7.34
N TRP A 192 -16.38 -4.94 6.16
CA TRP A 192 -17.81 -5.00 5.87
C TRP A 192 -18.32 -6.44 5.93
N TYR A 193 -19.64 -6.66 6.06
CA TYR A 193 -20.17 -7.99 6.22
C TYR A 193 -20.33 -8.70 4.88
N GLU A 194 -20.21 -10.02 4.91
CA GLU A 194 -20.27 -10.86 3.72
C GLU A 194 -21.62 -10.76 3.04
N GLU A 195 -22.71 -10.70 3.84
CA GLU A 195 -24.08 -10.52 3.38
C GLU A 195 -24.29 -9.17 2.67
N ASP A 196 -23.59 -8.14 3.11
CA ASP A 196 -23.68 -6.80 2.51
C ASP A 196 -22.96 -6.75 1.15
N PHE A 197 -21.82 -7.45 1.00
CA PHE A 197 -21.17 -7.63 -0.31
C PHE A 197 -22.08 -8.39 -1.28
N VAL A 198 -22.77 -9.45 -0.84
CA VAL A 198 -23.73 -10.19 -1.66
C VAL A 198 -24.87 -9.28 -2.12
N LYS A 199 -25.48 -8.52 -1.20
CA LYS A 199 -26.57 -7.60 -1.52
C LYS A 199 -26.13 -6.50 -2.48
N LEU A 200 -24.92 -5.93 -2.31
CA LEU A 200 -24.36 -4.96 -3.25
C LEU A 200 -24.20 -5.58 -4.65
N ALA A 201 -23.66 -6.79 -4.73
CA ALA A 201 -23.52 -7.51 -5.99
C ALA A 201 -24.84 -7.70 -6.70
N GLU A 202 -25.90 -8.10 -5.98
CA GLU A 202 -27.26 -8.26 -6.54
C GLU A 202 -27.83 -6.94 -7.09
N LEU A 203 -27.61 -5.82 -6.38
CA LEU A 203 -28.05 -4.50 -6.83
C LEU A 203 -27.33 -4.07 -8.11
N LEU A 204 -26.01 -4.30 -8.18
CA LEU A 204 -25.19 -4.00 -9.36
C LEU A 204 -25.54 -4.92 -10.55
N HIS A 205 -25.79 -6.21 -10.30
CA HIS A 205 -26.15 -7.19 -11.33
C HIS A 205 -27.50 -6.85 -11.99
N LYS A 206 -28.50 -6.45 -11.21
CA LYS A 206 -29.81 -5.98 -11.72
C LYS A 206 -29.68 -4.79 -12.69
N LYS A 207 -28.55 -4.08 -12.68
CA LYS A 207 -28.26 -2.96 -13.57
C LYS A 207 -27.28 -3.31 -14.70
N ASN A 208 -26.93 -4.58 -14.86
CA ASN A 208 -25.97 -5.07 -15.86
C ASN A 208 -24.61 -4.34 -15.80
N ILE A 209 -24.14 -4.02 -14.58
CA ILE A 209 -22.89 -3.31 -14.38
C ILE A 209 -21.69 -4.22 -14.61
N PHE A 210 -21.82 -5.52 -14.34
CA PHE A 210 -20.77 -6.51 -14.47
C PHE A 210 -21.31 -7.87 -14.96
N ASP A 211 -20.39 -8.69 -15.48
CA ASP A 211 -20.60 -10.12 -15.75
C ASP A 211 -19.92 -10.98 -14.66
N TYR A 212 -18.75 -10.52 -14.14
CA TYR A 212 -18.00 -11.23 -13.09
C TYR A 212 -17.48 -10.28 -12.00
N ILE A 213 -17.37 -10.82 -10.77
CA ILE A 213 -16.78 -10.16 -9.61
C ILE A 213 -15.61 -10.97 -9.10
N TYR A 214 -14.40 -10.38 -9.11
CA TYR A 214 -13.24 -10.94 -8.43
C TYR A 214 -13.31 -10.64 -6.94
N LEU A 215 -13.34 -11.68 -6.10
CA LEU A 215 -13.26 -11.55 -4.64
C LEU A 215 -11.79 -11.54 -4.21
N ILE A 216 -11.28 -10.38 -3.86
CA ILE A 216 -9.90 -10.17 -3.43
C ILE A 216 -9.82 -10.31 -1.91
N CYS A 217 -9.03 -11.29 -1.46
CA CYS A 217 -8.85 -11.63 -0.05
C CYS A 217 -7.46 -12.27 0.14
N GLY A 218 -6.86 -12.10 1.31
CA GLY A 218 -5.66 -12.83 1.70
C GLY A 218 -5.93 -14.31 1.96
N PRO A 219 -4.92 -15.20 1.75
CA PRO A 219 -5.10 -16.64 1.91
C PRO A 219 -5.55 -17.04 3.33
N ASP A 220 -5.10 -16.31 4.35
CA ASP A 220 -5.45 -16.55 5.75
C ASP A 220 -6.93 -16.25 6.06
N LYS A 221 -7.62 -15.50 5.17
CA LYS A 221 -9.03 -15.12 5.30
C LYS A 221 -9.92 -15.68 4.19
N SER A 222 -9.48 -16.75 3.51
CA SER A 222 -10.24 -17.41 2.42
C SER A 222 -11.64 -17.91 2.82
N HIS A 223 -11.91 -18.05 4.12
CA HIS A 223 -13.26 -18.36 4.61
C HIS A 223 -14.29 -17.27 4.29
N ILE A 224 -13.85 -16.00 4.13
CA ILE A 224 -14.72 -14.87 3.79
C ILE A 224 -15.25 -15.02 2.36
N THR A 225 -14.37 -15.28 1.38
CA THR A 225 -14.76 -15.47 -0.02
C THR A 225 -15.68 -16.68 -0.17
N LYS A 226 -15.37 -17.79 0.52
CA LYS A 226 -16.23 -18.98 0.54
C LYS A 226 -17.62 -18.66 1.07
N LYS A 227 -17.72 -17.94 2.19
CA LYS A 227 -19.00 -17.54 2.78
C LYS A 227 -19.82 -16.67 1.83
N ILE A 228 -19.20 -15.71 1.13
CA ILE A 228 -19.87 -14.86 0.12
C ILE A 228 -20.46 -15.74 -1.00
N ILE A 229 -19.68 -16.67 -1.55
CA ILE A 229 -20.12 -17.57 -2.62
C ILE A 229 -21.26 -18.48 -2.12
N GLU A 230 -21.15 -19.01 -0.92
CA GLU A 230 -22.13 -19.90 -0.28
C GLU A 230 -23.48 -19.22 -0.04
N ILE A 231 -23.48 -17.97 0.46
CA ILE A 231 -24.67 -17.16 0.68
C ILE A 231 -25.33 -16.81 -0.65
N SER A 232 -24.53 -16.35 -1.60
CA SER A 232 -25.02 -15.86 -2.89
C SER A 232 -25.57 -16.97 -3.80
N LYS A 233 -24.92 -18.15 -3.82
CA LYS A 233 -25.22 -19.26 -4.75
C LYS A 233 -25.17 -18.84 -6.23
N LYS A 234 -24.34 -17.83 -6.56
CA LYS A 234 -24.17 -17.29 -7.91
C LYS A 234 -22.79 -17.63 -8.47
N ASP A 235 -22.74 -17.88 -9.76
CA ASP A 235 -21.54 -18.29 -10.51
C ASP A 235 -20.68 -17.11 -11.00
N TYR A 236 -21.16 -15.89 -10.86
CA TYR A 236 -20.40 -14.69 -11.26
C TYR A 236 -19.30 -14.28 -10.25
N PHE A 237 -19.23 -14.89 -9.07
CA PHE A 237 -18.16 -14.65 -8.13
C PHE A 237 -16.94 -15.54 -8.41
N ILE A 238 -15.77 -14.90 -8.56
CA ILE A 238 -14.49 -15.57 -8.80
C ILE A 238 -13.62 -15.42 -7.56
N ASP A 239 -13.32 -16.53 -6.89
CA ASP A 239 -12.48 -16.55 -5.69
C ASP A 239 -11.00 -16.33 -6.04
N CYS A 240 -10.45 -15.19 -5.64
CA CYS A 240 -9.02 -14.86 -5.77
C CYS A 240 -8.21 -15.04 -4.48
N SER A 241 -8.78 -15.62 -3.41
CA SER A 241 -8.12 -15.74 -2.09
C SER A 241 -6.83 -16.59 -2.12
N LYS A 242 -6.73 -17.52 -3.06
CA LYS A 242 -5.55 -18.39 -3.24
C LYS A 242 -4.54 -17.84 -4.27
N LYS A 243 -4.87 -16.73 -4.92
CA LYS A 243 -3.96 -16.12 -5.90
C LYS A 243 -2.82 -15.41 -5.20
N ASP A 244 -1.64 -15.50 -5.78
CA ASP A 244 -0.50 -14.69 -5.34
C ASP A 244 -0.69 -13.21 -5.74
N LEU A 245 0.27 -12.36 -5.40
CA LEU A 245 0.19 -10.93 -5.70
C LEU A 245 0.04 -10.65 -7.19
N THR A 246 0.62 -11.47 -8.07
CA THR A 246 0.49 -11.28 -9.53
C THR A 246 -0.93 -11.57 -10.00
N GLY A 247 -1.58 -12.59 -9.45
CA GLY A 247 -2.98 -12.90 -9.71
C GLY A 247 -3.93 -11.83 -9.18
N VAL A 248 -3.67 -11.30 -7.98
CA VAL A 248 -4.44 -10.16 -7.44
C VAL A 248 -4.32 -8.93 -8.34
N ILE A 249 -3.12 -8.61 -8.82
CA ILE A 249 -2.90 -7.50 -9.76
C ILE A 249 -3.62 -7.75 -11.09
N THR A 250 -3.57 -8.98 -11.61
CA THR A 250 -4.30 -9.37 -12.82
C THR A 250 -5.80 -9.14 -12.66
N ALA A 251 -6.39 -9.63 -11.59
CA ALA A 251 -7.81 -9.43 -11.30
C ALA A 251 -8.19 -7.94 -11.21
N ILE A 252 -7.42 -7.14 -10.47
CA ILE A 252 -7.65 -5.69 -10.31
C ILE A 252 -7.51 -4.97 -11.65
N LYS A 253 -6.44 -5.20 -12.41
CA LYS A 253 -6.16 -4.51 -13.70
C LYS A 253 -7.17 -4.85 -14.79
N ASN A 254 -7.78 -6.02 -14.72
CA ASN A 254 -8.83 -6.42 -15.66
C ASN A 254 -10.24 -6.04 -15.18
N SER A 255 -10.36 -5.32 -14.05
CA SER A 255 -11.60 -4.78 -13.51
C SER A 255 -11.85 -3.35 -13.96
N GLN A 256 -13.10 -2.98 -14.17
CA GLN A 256 -13.51 -1.61 -14.48
C GLN A 256 -13.31 -0.69 -13.27
N PHE A 257 -13.60 -1.20 -12.08
CA PHE A 257 -13.40 -0.52 -10.82
C PHE A 257 -13.20 -1.52 -9.67
N TYR A 258 -12.76 -1.00 -8.55
CA TYR A 258 -12.55 -1.71 -7.31
C TYR A 258 -13.42 -1.12 -6.19
N VAL A 259 -14.10 -1.95 -5.43
CA VAL A 259 -14.80 -1.57 -4.20
C VAL A 259 -14.33 -2.46 -3.06
N GLY A 260 -14.01 -1.89 -1.90
CA GLY A 260 -13.63 -2.76 -0.79
C GLY A 260 -13.24 -2.04 0.50
N ASN A 261 -12.94 -2.84 1.48
CA ASN A 261 -12.51 -2.40 2.81
C ASN A 261 -11.18 -1.62 2.74
N ASN A 262 -10.93 -0.77 3.74
CA ASN A 262 -9.63 -0.11 3.90
C ASN A 262 -8.53 -1.14 4.15
N SER A 263 -7.81 -1.49 3.09
CA SER A 263 -6.82 -2.58 3.07
C SER A 263 -5.71 -2.33 2.05
N GLY A 264 -4.70 -3.20 2.03
CA GLY A 264 -3.61 -3.15 1.05
C GLY A 264 -4.08 -3.19 -0.41
N PRO A 265 -4.99 -4.11 -0.81
CA PRO A 265 -5.55 -4.17 -2.15
C PRO A 265 -6.28 -2.89 -2.61
N LEU A 266 -6.93 -2.14 -1.72
CA LEU A 266 -7.54 -0.84 -2.05
C LEU A 266 -6.47 0.19 -2.48
N ASN A 267 -5.35 0.26 -1.74
CA ASN A 267 -4.24 1.14 -2.09
C ASN A 267 -3.54 0.68 -3.38
N LEU A 268 -3.41 -0.62 -3.57
CA LEU A 268 -2.86 -1.23 -4.78
C LEU A 268 -3.70 -0.89 -6.01
N SER A 269 -5.03 -1.02 -5.93
CA SER A 269 -5.93 -0.71 -7.05
C SER A 269 -5.84 0.74 -7.49
N ALA A 270 -5.82 1.68 -6.54
CA ALA A 270 -5.64 3.10 -6.83
C ALA A 270 -4.28 3.41 -7.47
N ALA A 271 -3.19 2.79 -6.98
CA ALA A 271 -1.86 2.96 -7.54
C ALA A 271 -1.71 2.34 -8.95
N LEU A 272 -2.48 1.30 -9.26
CA LEU A 272 -2.61 0.70 -10.58
C LEU A 272 -3.46 1.55 -11.55
N GLY A 273 -4.04 2.66 -11.10
CA GLY A 273 -4.88 3.55 -11.91
C GLY A 273 -6.29 3.03 -12.13
N ILE A 274 -6.76 2.08 -11.34
CA ILE A 274 -8.14 1.60 -11.36
C ILE A 274 -8.99 2.52 -10.48
N GLU A 275 -10.18 2.88 -10.95
CA GLU A 275 -11.12 3.64 -10.14
C GLU A 275 -11.47 2.84 -8.88
N SER A 276 -11.20 3.43 -7.72
CA SER A 276 -11.16 2.70 -6.45
C SER A 276 -12.05 3.36 -5.40
N PHE A 277 -12.95 2.57 -4.84
CA PHE A 277 -13.92 2.98 -3.84
C PHE A 277 -13.66 2.27 -2.52
N GLY A 278 -13.33 3.05 -1.48
CA GLY A 278 -13.06 2.54 -0.14
C GLY A 278 -14.29 2.64 0.77
N LEU A 279 -14.67 1.52 1.37
CA LEU A 279 -15.75 1.45 2.36
C LEU A 279 -15.18 1.87 3.73
N ILE A 280 -15.47 3.09 4.17
CA ILE A 280 -14.85 3.69 5.35
C ILE A 280 -15.91 4.05 6.39
N VAL A 281 -15.81 3.41 7.55
CA VAL A 281 -16.69 3.67 8.69
C VAL A 281 -15.88 3.97 9.94
N ASN A 282 -14.85 3.17 10.21
CA ASN A 282 -14.10 3.15 11.46
C ASN A 282 -12.72 3.84 11.40
N ASP A 283 -12.37 4.41 10.25
CA ASP A 283 -11.10 5.13 10.04
C ASP A 283 -11.35 6.61 9.76
N ALA A 284 -10.38 7.45 10.03
CA ALA A 284 -10.42 8.85 9.63
C ALA A 284 -9.99 9.02 8.16
N ILE A 285 -10.85 9.55 7.31
CA ILE A 285 -10.54 9.83 5.89
C ILE A 285 -9.37 10.82 5.77
N SER A 286 -9.28 11.78 6.67
CA SER A 286 -8.16 12.74 6.71
C SER A 286 -6.79 12.08 6.76
N GLU A 287 -6.70 10.86 7.29
CA GLU A 287 -5.48 10.06 7.35
C GLU A 287 -5.26 9.15 6.12
N LEU A 288 -6.21 9.12 5.19
CA LEU A 288 -6.20 8.21 4.02
C LEU A 288 -6.01 8.96 2.68
N LYS A 289 -5.78 10.26 2.70
CA LYS A 289 -5.72 11.14 1.51
C LYS A 289 -4.46 10.99 0.63
N TYR A 290 -3.75 9.87 0.74
CA TYR A 290 -2.47 9.65 0.04
C TYR A 290 -2.61 8.84 -1.25
N SER A 291 -3.82 8.44 -1.60
CA SER A 291 -4.13 7.70 -2.82
C SER A 291 -5.33 8.32 -3.52
N LYS A 292 -5.47 8.08 -4.82
CA LYS A 292 -6.67 8.47 -5.59
C LYS A 292 -7.82 7.51 -5.31
N ILE A 293 -8.30 7.49 -4.07
CA ILE A 293 -9.41 6.66 -3.61
C ILE A 293 -10.60 7.57 -3.36
N GLN A 294 -11.77 7.16 -3.84
CA GLN A 294 -13.04 7.75 -3.46
C GLN A 294 -13.57 7.00 -2.23
N PHE A 295 -13.91 7.73 -1.17
CA PHE A 295 -14.38 7.11 0.06
C PHE A 295 -15.89 7.11 0.12
N ILE A 296 -16.48 5.96 0.46
CA ILE A 296 -17.89 5.77 0.71
C ILE A 296 -18.08 5.62 2.21
N THR A 297 -18.86 6.54 2.79
CA THR A 297 -19.11 6.61 4.23
C THR A 297 -20.59 6.62 4.52
N PRO A 298 -21.03 6.18 5.71
CA PRO A 298 -22.42 6.34 6.12
C PRO A 298 -22.77 7.82 6.31
N LYS A 299 -24.06 8.15 6.21
CA LYS A 299 -24.56 9.54 6.35
C LYS A 299 -24.10 10.25 7.62
N ASN A 300 -23.99 9.52 8.72
CA ASN A 300 -23.59 10.05 10.03
C ASN A 300 -22.11 9.90 10.33
N TYR A 301 -21.27 9.71 9.29
CA TYR A 301 -19.84 9.55 9.46
C TYR A 301 -19.18 10.80 10.08
N LYS A 302 -18.23 10.55 11.01
CA LYS A 302 -17.40 11.59 11.65
C LYS A 302 -15.92 11.31 11.39
N ASP A 303 -15.25 12.20 10.69
CA ASP A 303 -13.86 12.03 10.20
C ASP A 303 -12.81 11.83 11.31
N ASN A 304 -13.11 12.22 12.53
CA ASN A 304 -12.13 12.18 13.63
C ASN A 304 -12.35 11.02 14.61
N THR A 305 -13.14 10.02 14.26
CA THR A 305 -13.49 8.94 15.19
C THR A 305 -12.84 7.64 14.79
N TRP A 306 -11.91 7.15 15.60
CA TRP A 306 -11.36 5.80 15.49
C TRP A 306 -12.22 4.84 16.31
N ILE A 307 -13.08 4.09 15.66
CA ILE A 307 -13.94 3.09 16.28
C ILE A 307 -13.38 1.71 15.97
N ARG A 308 -13.08 0.90 17.00
CA ARG A 308 -12.57 -0.46 16.84
C ARG A 308 -13.64 -1.51 17.07
N ASP A 309 -14.84 -1.29 16.49
CA ASP A 309 -15.96 -2.22 16.57
C ASP A 309 -16.47 -2.54 15.15
N ARG A 310 -16.41 -3.83 14.75
CA ARG A 310 -16.92 -4.29 13.46
C ARG A 310 -18.42 -4.02 13.32
N LYS A 311 -19.17 -4.06 14.42
CA LYS A 311 -20.63 -3.82 14.37
C LYS A 311 -20.99 -2.47 13.76
N ASN A 312 -20.10 -1.48 13.92
CA ASN A 312 -20.30 -0.16 13.33
C ASN A 312 -20.27 -0.19 11.78
N MET A 313 -19.63 -1.19 11.16
CA MET A 313 -19.62 -1.34 9.69
C MET A 313 -21.03 -1.54 9.11
N LYS A 314 -22.01 -2.01 9.90
CA LYS A 314 -23.42 -2.12 9.48
C LYS A 314 -24.12 -0.77 9.27
N THR A 315 -23.54 0.33 9.75
CA THR A 315 -24.09 1.67 9.50
C THR A 315 -23.93 2.12 8.06
N LEU A 316 -23.03 1.49 7.29
CA LEU A 316 -22.88 1.69 5.86
C LEU A 316 -23.67 0.59 5.13
N THR A 317 -24.81 0.95 4.59
CA THR A 317 -25.73 -0.01 3.95
C THR A 317 -25.36 -0.30 2.49
N PRO A 318 -25.67 -1.49 1.95
CA PRO A 318 -25.47 -1.80 0.53
C PRO A 318 -26.19 -0.83 -0.41
N ASP A 319 -27.36 -0.33 -0.04
CA ASP A 319 -28.12 0.64 -0.82
C ASP A 319 -27.40 2.01 -0.90
N GLU A 320 -26.78 2.48 0.20
CA GLU A 320 -25.96 3.69 0.19
C GLU A 320 -24.73 3.53 -0.72
N VAL A 321 -24.03 2.41 -0.61
CA VAL A 321 -22.88 2.09 -1.47
C VAL A 321 -23.31 2.03 -2.94
N PHE A 322 -24.39 1.31 -3.25
CA PHE A 322 -24.93 1.20 -4.60
C PHE A 322 -25.30 2.57 -5.18
N ASN A 323 -26.00 3.42 -4.43
CA ASN A 323 -26.41 4.74 -4.90
C ASN A 323 -25.19 5.63 -5.21
N PHE A 324 -24.16 5.57 -4.36
CA PHE A 324 -22.91 6.30 -4.62
C PHE A 324 -22.24 5.82 -5.92
N LEU A 325 -22.11 4.51 -6.10
CA LEU A 325 -21.48 3.91 -7.29
C LEU A 325 -22.28 4.21 -8.56
N LYS A 326 -23.59 4.07 -8.53
CA LYS A 326 -24.49 4.31 -9.67
C LYS A 326 -24.30 5.72 -10.27
N ASP A 327 -24.08 6.73 -9.43
CA ASP A 327 -23.87 8.11 -9.88
C ASP A 327 -22.49 8.34 -10.53
N LYS A 328 -21.53 7.46 -10.24
CA LYS A 328 -20.16 7.50 -10.79
C LYS A 328 -19.97 6.66 -12.06
N MET A 329 -20.86 5.68 -12.29
CA MET A 329 -20.77 4.73 -13.41
C MET A 329 -21.61 5.13 -14.63
N ARG A 330 -22.03 6.37 -14.71
CA ARG A 330 -22.79 6.93 -15.85
C ARG A 330 -21.89 7.35 -17.01
#